data_04eb94606f512782707db53776768f6d
#
_entry.id   04eb94606f512782707db53776768f6d
#
_cell.length_a   1.000
_cell.length_b   1.000
_cell.length_c   1.000
_cell.angle_alpha   90.00
_cell.angle_beta   90.00
_cell.angle_gamma   90.00
#
_symmetry.space_group_name_H-M   'P 1'
#
loop_
_entity.id
_entity.type
_entity.pdbx_description
1 polymer ?
#
loop_
_entity_poly.entity_id
_entity_poly.type
_entity_poly.pdbx_seq_one_letter_code
_entity_poly.pdbx_strand_id
1 'polypeptide(L)'
;MKNYFLICILLLSCTPHEFLVTSSYQHWVGGRKESGSGTNYKFTIVAPEHHNNFQINEIFAHNSALRFSIYPENFEKGDTLKIIAYKNEKKKTDSQKQDVISYKLFDKTIILPIDDMKELEKLYYP
;
A
#
# COMPACT_ATOMS: atom_id res chain seq x y z
N MET A 1 15.71 -23.89 -34.06
CA MET A 1 16.27 -22.55 -34.00
C MET A 1 15.27 -21.44 -33.70
N LYS A 2 14.02 -21.60 -33.99
CA LYS A 2 13.02 -20.55 -33.78
C LYS A 2 12.38 -20.55 -32.37
N ASN A 3 12.68 -21.55 -31.55
CA ASN A 3 12.04 -21.73 -30.26
C ASN A 3 12.70 -20.93 -29.13
N TYR A 4 13.87 -20.36 -29.37
CA TYR A 4 14.57 -19.60 -28.34
C TYR A 4 13.95 -18.22 -28.11
N PHE A 5 13.23 -17.72 -29.07
CA PHE A 5 12.62 -16.40 -29.00
C PHE A 5 11.40 -16.37 -28.07
N LEU A 6 10.70 -17.49 -27.94
CA LEU A 6 9.52 -17.61 -27.10
C LEU A 6 9.85 -17.64 -25.61
N ILE A 7 11.03 -18.13 -25.25
CA ILE A 7 11.45 -18.24 -23.84
C ILE A 7 11.79 -16.87 -23.26
N CYS A 8 12.33 -15.96 -24.07
CA CYS A 8 12.66 -14.60 -23.61
C CYS A 8 11.41 -13.76 -23.32
N ILE A 9 10.31 -14.00 -24.01
CA ILE A 9 9.06 -13.27 -23.82
C ILE A 9 8.37 -13.66 -22.51
N LEU A 10 8.49 -14.91 -22.11
CA LEU A 10 7.92 -15.39 -20.86
C LEU A 10 8.61 -14.82 -19.60
N LEU A 11 9.88 -14.47 -19.72
CA LEU A 11 10.63 -13.86 -18.63
C LEU A 11 10.28 -12.38 -18.39
N LEU A 12 9.68 -11.74 -19.38
CA LEU A 12 9.25 -10.35 -19.27
C LEU A 12 7.87 -10.18 -18.63
N SER A 13 7.18 -11.30 -18.36
CA SER A 13 5.85 -11.26 -17.75
C SER A 13 5.87 -11.23 -16.22
N CYS A 14 7.04 -11.19 -15.59
CA CYS A 14 7.17 -10.96 -14.16
C CYS A 14 6.72 -9.54 -13.85
N THR A 15 5.48 -9.41 -13.38
CA THR A 15 4.93 -8.11 -13.00
C THR A 15 5.42 -7.70 -11.63
N PRO A 16 5.70 -6.39 -11.39
CA PRO A 16 6.17 -5.89 -10.10
C PRO A 16 5.12 -5.93 -8.99
N HIS A 17 3.93 -6.49 -9.23
CA HIS A 17 2.83 -6.53 -8.28
C HIS A 17 2.99 -7.56 -7.16
N GLU A 18 3.95 -8.46 -7.28
CA GLU A 18 4.12 -9.58 -6.36
C GLU A 18 4.65 -9.17 -4.97
N PHE A 19 5.10 -7.94 -4.78
CA PHE A 19 5.64 -7.53 -3.50
C PHE A 19 4.56 -7.16 -2.47
N LEU A 20 3.34 -6.88 -2.89
CA LEU A 20 2.24 -6.61 -1.97
C LEU A 20 1.63 -7.94 -1.50
N VAL A 21 1.86 -8.28 -0.24
CA VAL A 21 1.42 -9.55 0.33
C VAL A 21 0.00 -9.45 0.87
N THR A 22 -0.29 -8.45 1.69
CA THR A 22 -1.63 -8.25 2.26
C THR A 22 -1.98 -6.78 2.31
N SER A 23 -3.28 -6.50 2.24
CA SER A 23 -3.82 -5.17 2.48
C SER A 23 -5.15 -5.30 3.21
N SER A 24 -5.33 -4.48 4.22
CA SER A 24 -6.56 -4.49 5.02
C SER A 24 -6.87 -3.10 5.55
N TYR A 25 -8.13 -2.89 5.88
CA TYR A 25 -8.55 -1.67 6.54
C TYR A 25 -9.57 -1.97 7.63
N GLN A 26 -9.68 -1.07 8.60
CA GLN A 26 -10.56 -1.24 9.73
C GLN A 26 -11.08 0.12 10.16
N HIS A 27 -12.39 0.25 10.21
CA HIS A 27 -13.02 1.44 10.74
C HIS A 27 -13.03 1.41 12.25
N TRP A 28 -12.88 2.57 12.88
CA TRP A 28 -12.96 2.69 14.32
C TRP A 28 -13.86 3.87 14.70
N VAL A 29 -14.48 3.75 15.84
CA VAL A 29 -15.34 4.79 16.42
C VAL A 29 -14.90 5.00 17.85
N GLY A 30 -14.68 6.26 18.22
CA GLY A 30 -14.41 6.64 19.60
C GLY A 30 -15.64 6.51 20.48
N GLY A 31 -15.45 6.09 21.74
CA GLY A 31 -16.54 5.91 22.68
C GLY A 31 -17.15 7.21 23.21
N ARG A 32 -16.48 8.32 23.02
CA ARG A 32 -16.97 9.65 23.38
C ARG A 32 -17.27 10.44 22.12
N LYS A 33 -18.28 11.31 22.17
CA LYS A 33 -18.65 12.17 21.03
C LYS A 33 -17.48 12.99 20.49
N GLU A 34 -16.52 13.30 21.33
CA GLU A 34 -15.36 14.12 21.01
C GLU A 34 -14.21 13.32 20.39
N SER A 35 -14.25 12.00 20.49
CA SER A 35 -13.16 11.12 20.04
C SER A 35 -13.14 10.91 18.53
N GLY A 36 -14.26 11.18 17.85
CA GLY A 36 -14.35 11.04 16.41
C GLY A 36 -14.38 9.60 15.92
N SER A 37 -14.06 9.46 14.68
CA SER A 37 -13.96 8.17 14.01
C SER A 37 -12.86 8.23 12.95
N GLY A 38 -12.47 7.10 12.43
CA GLY A 38 -11.47 7.04 11.39
C GLY A 38 -11.34 5.67 10.77
N THR A 39 -10.37 5.53 9.91
CA THR A 39 -10.06 4.26 9.26
C THR A 39 -8.55 4.03 9.32
N ASN A 40 -8.18 2.85 9.79
CA ASN A 40 -6.80 2.39 9.81
C ASN A 40 -6.56 1.42 8.67
N TYR A 41 -5.39 1.51 8.07
CA TYR A 41 -4.98 0.67 6.96
C TYR A 41 -3.70 -0.05 7.33
N LYS A 42 -3.58 -1.28 6.89
CA LYS A 42 -2.39 -2.08 7.10
C LYS A 42 -2.00 -2.78 5.82
N PHE A 43 -0.75 -2.59 5.43
CA PHE A 43 -0.18 -3.24 4.25
C PHE A 43 1.06 -4.00 4.68
N THR A 44 1.21 -5.20 4.14
CA THR A 44 2.43 -5.99 4.30
C THR A 44 3.03 -6.15 2.93
N ILE A 45 4.26 -5.73 2.77
CA ILE A 45 4.98 -5.82 1.51
C ILE A 45 6.33 -6.50 1.71
N VAL A 46 6.86 -7.06 0.64
CA VAL A 46 8.25 -7.53 0.60
C VAL A 46 9.06 -6.46 -0.11
N ALA A 47 10.12 -5.99 0.52
CA ALA A 47 10.95 -4.92 -0.04
C ALA A 47 11.54 -5.35 -1.38
N PRO A 48 11.23 -4.64 -2.49
CA PRO A 48 11.79 -4.99 -3.79
C PRO A 48 13.25 -4.61 -3.94
N GLU A 49 13.73 -3.68 -3.09
CA GLU A 49 15.11 -3.23 -3.09
C GLU A 49 15.50 -2.69 -1.71
N HIS A 50 16.79 -2.41 -1.53
CA HIS A 50 17.32 -1.74 -0.34
C HIS A 50 16.62 -0.39 -0.13
N HIS A 51 16.49 0.04 1.12
CA HIS A 51 15.76 1.27 1.47
C HIS A 51 16.26 2.54 0.76
N ASN A 52 17.52 2.58 0.32
CA ASN A 52 18.02 3.73 -0.46
C ASN A 52 17.46 3.79 -1.87
N ASN A 53 16.98 2.68 -2.40
CA ASN A 53 16.49 2.56 -3.77
C ASN A 53 15.00 2.33 -3.88
N PHE A 54 14.32 2.23 -2.77
CA PHE A 54 12.87 2.03 -2.71
C PHE A 54 12.25 2.97 -1.69
N GLN A 55 11.28 3.77 -2.14
CA GLN A 55 10.57 4.71 -1.26
C GLN A 55 9.10 4.76 -1.65
N ILE A 56 8.23 4.67 -0.66
CA ILE A 56 6.81 4.91 -0.88
C ILE A 56 6.56 6.41 -0.79
N ASN A 57 6.01 6.98 -1.86
CA ASN A 57 5.74 8.41 -1.96
C ASN A 57 4.35 8.76 -1.45
N GLU A 58 3.36 7.97 -1.84
CA GLU A 58 1.97 8.25 -1.50
C GLU A 58 1.17 6.97 -1.46
N ILE A 59 0.23 6.89 -0.53
CA ILE A 59 -0.80 5.86 -0.49
C ILE A 59 -2.14 6.58 -0.60
N PHE A 60 -2.91 6.22 -1.61
CA PHE A 60 -4.24 6.79 -1.84
C PHE A 60 -5.27 5.67 -1.72
N ALA A 61 -6.21 5.83 -0.82
CA ALA A 61 -7.26 4.83 -0.60
C ALA A 61 -8.56 5.51 -0.15
N HIS A 62 -9.68 4.97 -0.60
CA HIS A 62 -10.99 5.49 -0.27
C HIS A 62 -11.09 7.00 -0.50
N ASN A 63 -10.60 7.46 -1.65
CA ASN A 63 -10.62 8.85 -2.09
C ASN A 63 -9.84 9.82 -1.21
N SER A 64 -8.83 9.34 -0.51
CA SER A 64 -7.97 10.19 0.33
C SER A 64 -6.52 9.77 0.28
N ALA A 65 -5.64 10.76 0.31
CA ALA A 65 -4.22 10.52 0.59
C ALA A 65 -4.07 10.16 2.06
N LEU A 66 -3.41 9.05 2.35
CA LEU A 66 -3.25 8.55 3.70
C LEU A 66 -1.95 9.03 4.31
N ARG A 67 -1.94 9.23 5.62
CA ARG A 67 -0.71 9.34 6.38
C ARG A 67 -0.23 7.94 6.70
N PHE A 68 1.05 7.70 6.57
CA PHE A 68 1.57 6.34 6.76
C PHE A 68 2.95 6.35 7.39
N SER A 69 3.29 5.21 8.00
CA SER A 69 4.61 4.91 8.53
C SER A 69 5.01 3.51 8.08
N ILE A 70 6.30 3.31 7.85
CA ILE A 70 6.87 2.06 7.38
C ILE A 70 7.78 1.49 8.48
N TYR A 71 7.66 0.20 8.75
CA TYR A 71 8.47 -0.51 9.73
C TYR A 71 9.06 -1.77 9.13
N PRO A 72 10.37 -2.00 9.24
CA PRO A 72 11.41 -1.08 9.70
C PRO A 72 11.70 0.03 8.68
N GLU A 73 12.27 1.14 9.12
CA GLU A 73 12.66 2.24 8.24
C GLU A 73 13.87 1.91 7.38
N ASN A 74 14.78 1.14 7.94
CA ASN A 74 15.97 0.65 7.23
C ASN A 74 15.79 -0.83 6.93
N PHE A 75 15.89 -1.20 5.68
CA PHE A 75 15.62 -2.56 5.23
C PHE A 75 16.45 -2.93 4.03
N GLU A 76 16.58 -4.23 3.82
CA GLU A 76 17.24 -4.81 2.67
C GLU A 76 16.22 -5.43 1.72
N LYS A 77 16.64 -5.69 0.50
CA LYS A 77 15.81 -6.42 -0.47
C LYS A 77 15.36 -7.75 0.12
N GLY A 78 14.08 -8.03 0.02
CA GLY A 78 13.49 -9.26 0.54
C GLY A 78 12.94 -9.18 1.96
N ASP A 79 13.22 -8.10 2.68
CA ASP A 79 12.68 -7.92 4.03
C ASP A 79 11.18 -7.67 3.98
N THR A 80 10.48 -8.15 4.99
CA THR A 80 9.06 -7.90 5.15
C THR A 80 8.85 -6.55 5.83
N LEU A 81 8.10 -5.69 5.18
CA LEU A 81 7.79 -4.36 5.69
C LEU A 81 6.31 -4.27 6.07
N LYS A 82 6.05 -3.62 7.18
CA LYS A 82 4.69 -3.29 7.59
C LYS A 82 4.45 -1.80 7.40
N ILE A 83 3.39 -1.48 6.70
CA ILE A 83 2.96 -0.10 6.51
C ILE A 83 1.67 0.07 7.28
N ILE A 84 1.65 1.05 8.18
CA ILE A 84 0.47 1.42 8.93
C ILE A 84 0.07 2.81 8.46
N ALA A 85 -1.16 2.93 8.00
CA ALA A 85 -1.68 4.18 7.48
C ALA A 85 -3.02 4.48 8.11
N TYR A 86 -3.42 5.74 8.06
CA TYR A 86 -4.71 6.15 8.59
C TYR A 86 -5.27 7.32 7.81
N LYS A 87 -6.59 7.39 7.83
CA LYS A 87 -7.37 8.42 7.21
C LYS A 87 -8.11 9.20 8.28
N ASN A 88 -7.94 10.51 8.27
CA ASN A 88 -8.79 11.42 9.00
C ASN A 88 -10.00 11.76 8.14
N GLU A 89 -11.20 11.54 8.66
CA GLU A 89 -12.45 11.69 7.90
C GLU A 89 -12.76 13.12 7.44
N LYS A 90 -11.93 14.09 7.80
CA LYS A 90 -12.18 15.51 7.53
C LYS A 90 -11.93 15.96 6.10
N LYS A 91 -11.35 15.10 5.23
CA LYS A 91 -11.07 15.47 3.84
C LYS A 91 -11.57 14.38 2.91
N LYS A 92 -12.80 14.52 2.45
CA LYS A 92 -13.32 13.72 1.35
C LYS A 92 -13.11 14.46 0.04
N THR A 93 -12.41 13.86 -0.89
CA THR A 93 -12.37 14.34 -2.25
C THR A 93 -13.54 13.72 -3.01
N ASP A 94 -14.26 14.53 -3.76
CA ASP A 94 -15.47 14.10 -4.49
C ASP A 94 -15.17 13.22 -5.71
N SER A 95 -13.92 13.06 -6.09
CA SER A 95 -13.55 12.26 -7.24
C SER A 95 -13.26 10.82 -6.83
N GLN A 96 -13.98 9.88 -7.42
CA GLN A 96 -13.70 8.46 -7.27
C GLN A 96 -12.40 8.12 -7.98
N LYS A 97 -11.34 7.98 -7.21
CA LYS A 97 -10.05 7.52 -7.72
C LYS A 97 -9.77 6.12 -7.21
N GLN A 98 -9.06 5.37 -8.02
CA GLN A 98 -8.64 4.03 -7.64
C GLN A 98 -7.64 4.07 -6.48
N ASP A 99 -7.74 3.07 -5.59
CA ASP A 99 -6.79 2.90 -4.51
C ASP A 99 -5.43 2.49 -5.08
N VAL A 100 -4.38 3.23 -4.74
CA VAL A 100 -3.04 3.00 -5.28
C VAL A 100 -1.96 3.27 -4.25
N ILE A 101 -0.83 2.61 -4.44
CA ILE A 101 0.42 2.95 -3.78
C ILE A 101 1.36 3.51 -4.85
N SER A 102 1.81 4.74 -4.67
CA SER A 102 2.82 5.34 -5.52
C SER A 102 4.18 5.19 -4.86
N TYR A 103 5.11 4.58 -5.56
CA TYR A 103 6.45 4.37 -5.01
C TYR A 103 7.52 4.69 -6.04
N LYS A 104 8.71 4.96 -5.53
CA LYS A 104 9.89 5.21 -6.34
C LYS A 104 10.81 4.01 -6.20
N LEU A 105 11.16 3.41 -7.32
CA LEU A 105 12.12 2.32 -7.41
C LEU A 105 13.29 2.79 -8.27
N PHE A 106 14.47 2.93 -7.65
CA PHE A 106 15.57 3.68 -8.23
C PHE A 106 15.09 5.09 -8.57
N ASP A 107 15.14 5.51 -9.81
CA ASP A 107 14.69 6.84 -10.23
C ASP A 107 13.32 6.84 -10.91
N LYS A 108 12.63 5.70 -10.90
CA LYS A 108 11.34 5.55 -11.58
C LYS A 108 10.20 5.59 -10.58
N THR A 109 9.19 6.39 -10.85
CA THR A 109 7.94 6.39 -10.11
C THR A 109 7.00 5.36 -10.71
N ILE A 110 6.50 4.46 -9.87
CA ILE A 110 5.60 3.39 -10.27
C ILE A 110 4.34 3.49 -9.44
N ILE A 111 3.19 3.24 -10.08
CA ILE A 111 1.89 3.23 -9.42
C ILE A 111 1.39 1.79 -9.36
N LEU A 112 1.16 1.31 -8.15
CA LEU A 112 0.65 -0.02 -7.89
C LEU A 112 -0.82 0.07 -7.49
N PRO A 113 -1.75 -0.47 -8.30
CA PRO A 113 -3.15 -0.54 -7.89
C PRO A 113 -3.33 -1.48 -6.70
N ILE A 114 -4.22 -1.09 -5.79
CA ILE A 114 -4.62 -1.95 -4.68
C ILE A 114 -6.02 -2.45 -5.02
N ASP A 115 -6.14 -3.75 -5.36
CA ASP A 115 -7.40 -4.28 -5.87
C ASP A 115 -8.32 -4.80 -4.77
N ASP A 116 -7.81 -5.57 -3.83
CA ASP A 116 -8.63 -6.26 -2.85
C ASP A 116 -8.17 -6.01 -1.42
N MET A 117 -8.53 -4.86 -0.85
CA MET A 117 -8.32 -4.64 0.57
C MET A 117 -9.37 -5.38 1.39
N LYS A 118 -8.91 -6.18 2.36
CA LYS A 118 -9.79 -6.88 3.26
C LYS A 118 -10.33 -5.93 4.31
N GLU A 119 -11.66 -5.87 4.45
CA GLU A 119 -12.31 -5.13 5.53
C GLU A 119 -12.30 -5.96 6.81
N LEU A 120 -11.77 -5.38 7.89
CA LEU A 120 -11.78 -6.00 9.20
C LEU A 120 -12.96 -5.50 10.02
N GLU A 121 -13.31 -6.26 11.05
CA GLU A 121 -14.40 -5.92 11.93
C GLU A 121 -14.20 -4.55 12.57
N LYS A 122 -15.28 -3.75 12.63
CA LYS A 122 -15.26 -2.40 13.18
C LYS A 122 -14.86 -2.39 14.65
N LEU A 123 -13.95 -1.49 15.03
CA LEU A 123 -13.52 -1.30 16.40
C LEU A 123 -14.32 -0.21 17.08
N TYR A 124 -14.71 -0.50 18.32
CA TYR A 124 -15.36 0.47 19.20
C TYR A 124 -14.46 0.71 20.41
N TYR A 125 -13.95 1.92 20.54
CA TYR A 125 -13.15 2.28 21.69
C TYR A 125 -14.05 2.77 22.82
N PRO A 126 -13.75 2.42 24.08
CA PRO A 126 -14.53 2.87 25.24
C PRO A 126 -14.45 4.36 25.51
#